data_1c43906523ac0728dae3760f70ab82d6
#
_entry.id   1c43906523ac0728dae3760f70ab82d6
#
_cell.length_a   1.000
_cell.length_b   1.000
_cell.length_c   1.000
_cell.angle_alpha   90.00
_cell.angle_beta   90.00
_cell.angle_gamma   90.00
#
_symmetry.space_group_name_H-M   'P 1'
#
loop_
_entity.id
_entity.type
_entity.pdbx_description
1 polymer ?
#
loop_
_entity_poly.entity_id
_entity_poly.type
_entity_poly.pdbx_seq_one_letter_code
_entity_poly.pdbx_strand_id
1 'polypeptide(L)'
;TSGSRQTLITGEACRRACAELKKAMAGRPLSDLNGTEYYGEYLAKTDPLGADVPNPVSHVAYGYATQLCVVGEDGKIERMVAAHDVGRAVNPTSCEGQIEGGVVMSMGFALTEDYPLKDCRPTAKFGTLGLFKADQIPDIKAIVVEKPGLDVACGAIGIGEITSIPTAPAIADAYFRYDGKRRCSLPLEGTPYSRVKK
;
A
#
# COMPACT_ATOMS: atom_id res chain seq x y z
N THR A 1 2.54 10.82 -9.76
CA THR A 1 1.43 9.89 -9.46
C THR A 1 0.89 10.15 -8.06
N SER A 2 -0.34 9.75 -7.80
CA SER A 2 -1.01 9.84 -6.51
C SER A 2 -1.69 8.51 -6.22
N GLY A 3 -1.78 8.10 -4.93
CA GLY A 3 -2.37 6.83 -4.54
C GLY A 3 -1.58 5.61 -5.01
N SER A 4 -0.26 5.76 -5.23
CA SER A 4 0.67 4.70 -5.67
C SER A 4 0.21 3.91 -6.89
N ARG A 5 -0.42 4.61 -7.86
CA ARG A 5 -1.06 4.03 -9.04
C ARG A 5 -0.19 4.05 -10.31
N GLN A 6 1.12 4.06 -10.18
CA GLN A 6 2.04 4.17 -11.32
C GLN A 6 1.85 3.02 -12.32
N THR A 7 1.72 1.78 -11.83
CA THR A 7 1.45 0.63 -12.70
C THR A 7 0.15 0.79 -13.50
N LEU A 8 -0.90 1.35 -12.89
CA LEU A 8 -2.16 1.64 -13.56
C LEU A 8 -1.99 2.71 -14.65
N ILE A 9 -1.44 3.87 -14.30
CA ILE A 9 -1.42 5.05 -15.16
C ILE A 9 -0.32 4.95 -16.23
N THR A 10 0.94 4.88 -15.80
CA THR A 10 2.08 4.79 -16.72
C THR A 10 2.14 3.44 -17.42
N GLY A 11 1.75 2.37 -16.73
CA GLY A 11 1.66 1.04 -17.33
C GLY A 11 0.66 0.97 -18.46
N GLU A 12 -0.50 1.63 -18.34
CA GLU A 12 -1.47 1.70 -19.44
C GLU A 12 -0.95 2.52 -20.63
N ALA A 13 -0.26 3.65 -20.38
CA ALA A 13 0.36 4.42 -21.45
C ALA A 13 1.42 3.59 -22.20
N CYS A 14 2.27 2.87 -21.47
CA CYS A 14 3.24 1.94 -22.04
C CYS A 14 2.57 0.82 -22.86
N ARG A 15 1.50 0.21 -22.33
CA ARG A 15 0.73 -0.81 -23.04
C ARG A 15 0.17 -0.30 -24.37
N ARG A 16 -0.31 0.96 -24.41
CA ARG A 16 -0.79 1.59 -25.64
C ARG A 16 0.33 1.81 -26.66
N ALA A 17 1.48 2.32 -26.22
CA ALA A 17 2.66 2.46 -27.10
C ALA A 17 3.10 1.09 -27.66
N CYS A 18 3.15 0.06 -26.82
CA CYS A 18 3.46 -1.31 -27.25
C CYS A 18 2.41 -1.88 -28.23
N ALA A 19 1.15 -1.50 -28.12
CA ALA A 19 0.12 -1.92 -29.06
C ALA A 19 0.35 -1.31 -30.45
N GLU A 20 0.76 -0.05 -30.53
CA GLU A 20 1.13 0.59 -31.80
C GLU A 20 2.38 -0.04 -32.41
N LEU A 21 3.41 -0.31 -31.60
CA LEU A 21 4.59 -1.08 -32.04
C LEU A 21 4.17 -2.44 -32.60
N LYS A 22 3.31 -3.18 -31.89
CA LYS A 22 2.85 -4.50 -32.33
C LYS A 22 2.10 -4.45 -33.67
N LYS A 23 1.28 -3.41 -33.90
CA LYS A 23 0.65 -3.18 -35.20
C LYS A 23 1.67 -2.91 -36.32
N ALA A 24 2.67 -2.06 -36.00
CA ALA A 24 3.73 -1.73 -36.96
C ALA A 24 4.61 -2.93 -37.31
N MET A 25 4.79 -3.87 -36.39
CA MET A 25 5.53 -5.10 -36.67
C MET A 25 4.91 -5.92 -37.79
N ALA A 26 3.59 -6.14 -37.78
CA ALA A 26 2.86 -6.86 -38.83
C ALA A 26 3.58 -8.15 -39.32
N GLY A 27 4.16 -8.90 -38.39
CA GLY A 27 4.95 -10.11 -38.65
C GLY A 27 6.43 -9.86 -38.99
N ARG A 28 6.90 -8.62 -39.07
CA ARG A 28 8.33 -8.28 -39.26
C ARG A 28 9.09 -8.43 -37.93
N PRO A 29 10.40 -8.72 -37.98
CA PRO A 29 11.22 -8.73 -36.78
C PRO A 29 11.38 -7.33 -36.18
N LEU A 30 11.58 -7.25 -34.88
CA LEU A 30 11.73 -5.98 -34.14
C LEU A 30 12.94 -5.15 -34.66
N SER A 31 13.98 -5.80 -35.16
CA SER A 31 15.16 -5.16 -35.74
C SER A 31 14.84 -4.20 -36.87
N ASP A 32 13.79 -4.50 -37.65
CA ASP A 32 13.40 -3.68 -38.84
C ASP A 32 12.77 -2.35 -38.43
N LEU A 33 12.41 -2.21 -37.14
CA LEU A 33 11.79 -1.02 -36.56
C LEU A 33 12.77 -0.22 -35.71
N ASN A 34 14.05 -0.56 -35.74
CA ASN A 34 15.07 0.14 -34.97
C ASN A 34 15.12 1.64 -35.32
N GLY A 35 15.17 2.50 -34.31
CA GLY A 35 15.15 3.95 -34.46
C GLY A 35 13.76 4.57 -34.67
N THR A 36 12.68 3.74 -34.68
CA THR A 36 11.31 4.26 -34.72
C THR A 36 10.75 4.43 -33.31
N GLU A 37 10.11 5.55 -33.07
CA GLU A 37 9.45 5.86 -31.79
C GLU A 37 7.95 5.56 -31.86
N TYR A 38 7.41 5.01 -30.78
CA TYR A 38 5.99 4.73 -30.62
C TYR A 38 5.46 5.42 -29.37
N TYR A 39 4.37 6.13 -29.53
CA TYR A 39 3.77 6.92 -28.47
C TYR A 39 2.48 6.29 -27.95
N GLY A 40 2.30 6.33 -26.63
CA GLY A 40 1.07 5.95 -25.95
C GLY A 40 0.79 6.90 -24.80
N GLU A 41 -0.47 7.28 -24.66
CA GLU A 41 -0.92 8.16 -23.60
C GLU A 41 -2.14 7.58 -22.90
N TYR A 42 -2.18 7.73 -21.57
CA TYR A 42 -3.36 7.45 -20.78
C TYR A 42 -3.63 8.61 -19.81
N LEU A 43 -4.77 9.24 -19.98
CA LEU A 43 -5.27 10.27 -19.07
C LEU A 43 -6.46 9.73 -18.29
N ALA A 44 -6.25 9.57 -16.98
CA ALA A 44 -7.33 9.20 -16.06
C ALA A 44 -8.27 10.39 -15.85
N LYS A 45 -9.55 10.19 -16.08
CA LYS A 45 -10.57 11.21 -15.81
C LYS A 45 -11.04 11.08 -14.37
N THR A 46 -10.85 12.14 -13.61
CA THR A 46 -11.28 12.24 -12.20
C THR A 46 -11.85 13.63 -11.97
N ASP A 47 -12.73 13.74 -10.99
CA ASP A 47 -13.27 15.04 -10.57
C ASP A 47 -12.32 15.69 -9.56
N PRO A 48 -12.19 17.03 -9.58
CA PRO A 48 -11.40 17.73 -8.59
C PRO A 48 -12.01 17.60 -7.19
N LEU A 49 -11.17 17.78 -6.17
CA LEU A 49 -11.62 17.79 -4.78
C LEU A 49 -12.65 18.90 -4.58
N GLY A 50 -13.81 18.54 -4.04
CA GLY A 50 -14.92 19.48 -3.83
C GLY A 50 -15.75 19.77 -5.08
N ALA A 51 -15.65 18.95 -6.12
CA ALA A 51 -16.48 19.08 -7.31
C ALA A 51 -17.98 19.02 -6.96
N ASP A 52 -18.74 19.99 -7.46
CA ASP A 52 -20.19 20.04 -7.31
C ASP A 52 -20.85 19.17 -8.41
N VAL A 53 -20.73 17.87 -8.23
CA VAL A 53 -21.33 16.85 -9.11
C VAL A 53 -22.01 15.76 -8.27
N PRO A 54 -23.07 15.11 -8.76
CA PRO A 54 -23.85 14.16 -7.95
C PRO A 54 -23.06 12.97 -7.37
N ASN A 55 -22.06 12.50 -8.09
CA ASN A 55 -21.22 11.36 -7.67
C ASN A 55 -19.77 11.62 -8.10
N PRO A 56 -19.01 12.43 -7.33
CA PRO A 56 -17.66 12.78 -7.72
C PRO A 56 -16.73 11.56 -7.71
N VAL A 57 -15.98 11.37 -8.79
CA VAL A 57 -15.00 10.30 -8.96
C VAL A 57 -13.60 10.84 -8.71
N SER A 58 -13.09 10.66 -7.51
CA SER A 58 -11.76 11.15 -7.12
C SER A 58 -10.62 10.27 -7.64
N HIS A 59 -10.87 8.97 -7.83
CA HIS A 59 -9.88 7.99 -8.26
C HIS A 59 -10.48 7.01 -9.28
N VAL A 60 -9.64 6.48 -10.16
CA VAL A 60 -10.07 5.52 -11.20
C VAL A 60 -10.20 4.09 -10.69
N ALA A 61 -9.63 3.80 -9.54
CA ALA A 61 -9.70 2.49 -8.91
C ALA A 61 -9.76 2.62 -7.39
N TYR A 62 -10.46 1.67 -6.79
CA TYR A 62 -10.53 1.48 -5.33
C TYR A 62 -10.03 0.07 -5.03
N GLY A 63 -9.23 -0.08 -3.97
CA GLY A 63 -8.77 -1.37 -3.50
C GLY A 63 -9.46 -1.75 -2.19
N TYR A 64 -9.55 -3.03 -1.94
CA TYR A 64 -10.13 -3.60 -0.73
C TYR A 64 -9.08 -4.45 -0.02
N ALA A 65 -9.10 -4.39 1.31
CA ALA A 65 -8.16 -5.15 2.10
C ALA A 65 -8.77 -5.59 3.43
N THR A 66 -8.33 -6.74 3.91
CA THR A 66 -8.63 -7.23 5.25
C THR A 66 -7.34 -7.71 5.89
N GLN A 67 -7.10 -7.28 7.14
CA GLN A 67 -5.95 -7.73 7.89
C GLN A 67 -6.37 -8.31 9.24
N LEU A 68 -5.61 -9.30 9.70
CA LEU A 68 -5.77 -9.93 11.00
C LEU A 68 -4.44 -9.89 11.73
N CYS A 69 -4.48 -9.49 13.01
CA CYS A 69 -3.35 -9.48 13.90
C CYS A 69 -3.53 -10.56 14.97
N VAL A 70 -2.50 -11.38 15.19
CA VAL A 70 -2.45 -12.38 16.26
C VAL A 70 -1.46 -11.90 17.31
N VAL A 71 -1.94 -11.74 18.53
CA VAL A 71 -1.15 -11.36 19.71
C VAL A 71 -0.92 -12.60 20.55
N GLY A 72 0.33 -12.89 20.89
CA GLY A 72 0.72 -14.00 21.73
C GLY A 72 0.46 -13.76 23.21
N GLU A 73 0.68 -14.79 24.02
CA GLU A 73 0.47 -14.74 25.47
C GLU A 73 1.36 -13.68 26.17
N ASP A 74 2.52 -13.39 25.61
CA ASP A 74 3.45 -12.35 26.08
C ASP A 74 3.06 -10.92 25.63
N GLY A 75 1.96 -10.79 24.91
CA GLY A 75 1.46 -9.54 24.38
C GLY A 75 2.18 -9.06 23.11
N LYS A 76 3.13 -9.81 22.58
CA LYS A 76 3.77 -9.47 21.30
C LYS A 76 2.94 -9.95 20.11
N ILE A 77 3.12 -9.30 18.99
CA ILE A 77 2.50 -9.74 17.73
C ILE A 77 3.29 -10.93 17.21
N GLU A 78 2.62 -12.07 17.09
CA GLU A 78 3.19 -13.30 16.55
C GLU A 78 3.03 -13.37 15.03
N ARG A 79 1.89 -12.89 14.53
CA ARG A 79 1.56 -12.98 13.10
C ARG A 79 0.64 -11.87 12.64
N MET A 80 0.90 -11.41 11.41
CA MET A 80 -0.03 -10.61 10.63
C MET A 80 -0.47 -11.41 9.40
N VAL A 81 -1.77 -11.41 9.11
CA VAL A 81 -2.31 -11.93 7.85
C VAL A 81 -2.93 -10.77 7.10
N ALA A 82 -2.49 -10.52 5.87
CA ALA A 82 -2.88 -9.36 5.09
C ALA A 82 -3.38 -9.78 3.71
N ALA A 83 -4.69 -9.75 3.51
CA ALA A 83 -5.34 -10.03 2.24
C ALA A 83 -5.67 -8.71 1.54
N HIS A 84 -5.14 -8.53 0.34
CA HIS A 84 -5.30 -7.30 -0.44
C HIS A 84 -5.75 -7.60 -1.87
N ASP A 85 -6.78 -6.89 -2.30
CA ASP A 85 -7.17 -6.83 -3.69
C ASP A 85 -6.13 -5.99 -4.47
N VAL A 86 -5.57 -6.60 -5.49
CA VAL A 86 -4.57 -5.98 -6.38
C VAL A 86 -5.10 -5.79 -7.80
N GLY A 87 -6.41 -6.06 -8.00
CA GLY A 87 -6.98 -6.17 -9.34
C GLY A 87 -6.38 -7.38 -10.03
N ARG A 88 -5.43 -7.16 -10.94
CA ARG A 88 -4.59 -8.20 -11.52
C ARG A 88 -3.15 -8.05 -11.04
N ALA A 89 -2.57 -9.11 -10.55
CA ALA A 89 -1.16 -9.14 -10.16
C ALA A 89 -0.26 -9.14 -11.40
N VAL A 90 0.31 -7.98 -11.73
CA VAL A 90 1.29 -7.87 -12.84
C VAL A 90 2.58 -8.58 -12.47
N ASN A 91 2.99 -8.48 -11.21
CA ASN A 91 4.12 -9.21 -10.64
C ASN A 91 3.73 -9.67 -9.23
N PRO A 92 3.34 -10.95 -9.03
CA PRO A 92 2.91 -11.47 -7.74
C PRO A 92 3.92 -11.27 -6.61
N THR A 93 5.20 -11.56 -6.84
CA THR A 93 6.26 -11.37 -5.83
C THR A 93 6.40 -9.90 -5.40
N SER A 94 6.31 -8.98 -6.36
CA SER A 94 6.33 -7.55 -6.03
C SER A 94 5.07 -7.11 -5.28
N CYS A 95 3.91 -7.72 -5.56
CA CYS A 95 2.68 -7.46 -4.82
C CYS A 95 2.80 -7.93 -3.37
N GLU A 96 3.33 -9.14 -3.13
CA GLU A 96 3.60 -9.65 -1.78
C GLU A 96 4.54 -8.72 -1.02
N GLY A 97 5.67 -8.32 -1.62
CA GLY A 97 6.62 -7.40 -1.00
C GLY A 97 6.03 -6.02 -0.69
N GLN A 98 5.10 -5.51 -1.51
CA GLN A 98 4.37 -4.27 -1.20
C GLN A 98 3.41 -4.45 -0.02
N ILE A 99 2.72 -5.58 0.07
CA ILE A 99 1.84 -5.90 1.20
C ILE A 99 2.65 -6.00 2.49
N GLU A 100 3.71 -6.77 2.51
CA GLU A 100 4.59 -6.94 3.67
C GLU A 100 5.20 -5.60 4.13
N GLY A 101 5.74 -4.82 3.18
CA GLY A 101 6.33 -3.52 3.47
C GLY A 101 5.31 -2.52 4.05
N GLY A 102 4.10 -2.49 3.52
CA GLY A 102 3.02 -1.64 4.02
C GLY A 102 2.56 -2.04 5.43
N VAL A 103 2.46 -3.34 5.69
CA VAL A 103 2.15 -3.87 7.03
C VAL A 103 3.22 -3.43 8.04
N VAL A 104 4.51 -3.64 7.73
CA VAL A 104 5.62 -3.25 8.63
C VAL A 104 5.63 -1.75 8.90
N MET A 105 5.44 -0.93 7.87
CA MET A 105 5.37 0.52 8.02
C MET A 105 4.26 0.92 8.99
N SER A 106 3.07 0.36 8.84
CA SER A 106 1.94 0.71 9.68
C SER A 106 1.98 0.05 11.08
N MET A 107 2.70 -1.07 11.25
CA MET A 107 3.02 -1.60 12.57
C MET A 107 3.86 -0.60 13.37
N GLY A 108 4.89 -0.01 12.75
CA GLY A 108 5.69 1.03 13.37
C GLY A 108 4.82 2.22 13.79
N PHE A 109 3.98 2.71 12.90
CA PHE A 109 3.04 3.79 13.17
C PHE A 109 2.06 3.45 14.31
N ALA A 110 1.57 2.22 14.36
CA ALA A 110 0.64 1.78 15.40
C ALA A 110 1.29 1.64 16.78
N LEU A 111 2.55 1.25 16.87
CA LEU A 111 3.15 0.72 18.10
C LEU A 111 4.32 1.53 18.65
N THR A 112 5.16 2.11 17.81
CA THR A 112 6.47 2.60 18.23
C THR A 112 6.86 3.97 17.70
N GLU A 113 6.32 4.38 16.56
CA GLU A 113 6.70 5.63 15.92
C GLU A 113 6.06 6.83 16.59
N ASP A 114 6.90 7.81 16.93
CA ASP A 114 6.45 9.08 17.46
C ASP A 114 7.30 10.19 16.83
N TYR A 115 6.61 11.22 16.34
CA TYR A 115 7.23 12.38 15.74
C TYR A 115 6.85 13.65 16.52
N PRO A 116 7.44 13.84 17.72
CA PRO A 116 7.06 14.91 18.61
C PRO A 116 7.46 16.27 18.04
N LEU A 117 6.53 17.21 18.10
CA LEU A 117 6.71 18.59 17.67
C LEU A 117 6.61 19.54 18.86
N LYS A 118 7.45 20.57 18.87
CA LYS A 118 7.31 21.73 19.74
C LYS A 118 7.40 22.99 18.88
N ASP A 119 6.40 23.85 18.95
CA ASP A 119 6.31 25.07 18.15
C ASP A 119 6.51 24.79 16.64
N CYS A 120 5.84 23.74 16.14
CA CYS A 120 5.91 23.24 14.76
C CYS A 120 7.32 22.76 14.33
N ARG A 121 8.22 22.51 15.27
CA ARG A 121 9.57 21.98 15.00
C ARG A 121 9.75 20.59 15.57
N PRO A 122 10.35 19.63 14.83
CA PRO A 122 10.68 18.33 15.35
C PRO A 122 11.61 18.41 16.56
N THR A 123 11.31 17.68 17.63
CA THR A 123 12.16 17.60 18.82
C THR A 123 12.92 16.27 18.91
N ALA A 124 12.54 15.27 18.13
CA ALA A 124 13.23 14.00 18.04
C ALA A 124 14.27 14.01 16.90
N LYS A 125 15.39 13.32 17.12
CA LYS A 125 16.37 13.03 16.06
C LYS A 125 15.85 11.88 15.19
N PHE A 126 16.22 11.88 13.91
CA PHE A 126 15.77 10.87 12.92
C PHE A 126 15.93 9.42 13.45
N GLY A 127 17.10 9.05 13.97
CA GLY A 127 17.35 7.69 14.48
C GLY A 127 16.58 7.31 15.75
N THR A 128 15.80 8.23 16.33
CA THR A 128 15.02 7.99 17.58
C THR A 128 13.50 7.98 17.36
N LEU A 129 13.04 8.00 16.11
CA LEU A 129 11.61 8.06 15.78
C LEU A 129 10.86 6.76 16.12
N GLY A 130 11.53 5.62 16.21
CA GLY A 130 10.94 4.36 16.61
C GLY A 130 10.50 3.47 15.45
N LEU A 131 11.10 3.65 14.29
CA LEU A 131 10.88 2.77 13.15
C LEU A 131 11.11 1.31 13.54
N PHE A 132 10.23 0.43 13.09
CA PHE A 132 10.39 -1.02 13.23
C PHE A 132 11.66 -1.48 12.52
N LYS A 133 12.37 -2.41 13.14
CA LYS A 133 13.60 -3.00 12.61
C LYS A 133 13.36 -4.46 12.23
N ALA A 134 14.23 -5.00 11.40
CA ALA A 134 14.07 -6.35 10.85
C ALA A 134 13.92 -7.44 11.92
N ASP A 135 14.59 -7.29 13.06
CA ASP A 135 14.52 -8.22 14.20
C ASP A 135 13.22 -8.14 15.01
N GLN A 136 12.39 -7.14 14.73
CA GLN A 136 11.10 -6.91 15.40
C GLN A 136 9.90 -7.36 14.56
N ILE A 137 10.13 -7.73 13.29
CA ILE A 137 9.06 -8.07 12.35
C ILE A 137 8.54 -9.48 12.67
N PRO A 138 7.21 -9.65 12.91
CA PRO A 138 6.61 -10.96 13.11
C PRO A 138 6.48 -11.71 11.77
N ASP A 139 5.96 -12.94 11.82
CA ASP A 139 5.53 -13.63 10.62
C ASP A 139 4.41 -12.83 9.90
N ILE A 140 4.62 -12.52 8.63
CA ILE A 140 3.62 -11.81 7.81
C ILE A 140 3.21 -12.72 6.67
N LYS A 141 1.93 -13.08 6.64
CA LYS A 141 1.33 -13.82 5.53
C LYS A 141 0.60 -12.86 4.60
N ALA A 142 1.21 -12.53 3.48
CA ALA A 142 0.54 -11.82 2.40
C ALA A 142 -0.40 -12.76 1.63
N ILE A 143 -1.59 -12.27 1.28
CA ILE A 143 -2.56 -12.94 0.43
C ILE A 143 -2.95 -11.97 -0.69
N VAL A 144 -2.50 -12.29 -1.89
CA VAL A 144 -2.85 -11.53 -3.09
C VAL A 144 -4.21 -11.98 -3.57
N VAL A 145 -5.17 -11.06 -3.61
CA VAL A 145 -6.52 -11.30 -4.14
C VAL A 145 -6.61 -10.63 -5.50
N GLU A 146 -6.88 -11.40 -6.53
CA GLU A 146 -7.07 -10.88 -7.89
C GLU A 146 -8.56 -10.74 -8.20
N LYS A 147 -9.02 -9.50 -8.29
CA LYS A 147 -10.38 -9.17 -8.74
C LYS A 147 -10.31 -8.09 -9.83
N PRO A 148 -9.95 -8.45 -11.07
CA PRO A 148 -9.90 -7.52 -12.18
C PRO A 148 -11.25 -6.86 -12.40
N GLY A 149 -11.28 -5.54 -12.47
CA GLY A 149 -12.51 -4.79 -12.67
C GLY A 149 -12.34 -3.57 -13.59
N LEU A 150 -11.11 -3.33 -14.05
CA LEU A 150 -10.78 -2.23 -14.94
C LEU A 150 -10.41 -2.75 -16.33
N ASP A 151 -10.85 -2.05 -17.36
CA ASP A 151 -10.49 -2.33 -18.76
C ASP A 151 -9.10 -1.79 -19.15
N VAL A 152 -8.44 -1.09 -18.24
CA VAL A 152 -7.11 -0.49 -18.41
C VAL A 152 -6.07 -1.22 -17.59
N ALA A 153 -4.79 -1.08 -17.93
CA ALA A 153 -3.65 -1.67 -17.26
C ALA A 153 -3.80 -3.18 -16.97
N CYS A 154 -4.47 -3.90 -17.89
CA CYS A 154 -4.80 -5.32 -17.74
C CYS A 154 -5.60 -5.64 -16.46
N GLY A 155 -6.30 -4.69 -15.89
CA GLY A 155 -7.05 -4.83 -14.65
C GLY A 155 -6.27 -4.62 -13.36
N ALA A 156 -5.00 -4.23 -13.43
CA ALA A 156 -4.20 -3.93 -12.24
C ALA A 156 -4.67 -2.65 -11.55
N ILE A 157 -4.59 -2.60 -10.20
CA ILE A 157 -4.82 -1.40 -9.40
C ILE A 157 -3.56 -1.03 -8.61
N GLY A 158 -3.52 0.20 -8.06
CA GLY A 158 -2.41 0.63 -7.21
C GLY A 158 -2.47 0.00 -5.83
N ILE A 159 -1.35 -0.53 -5.35
CA ILE A 159 -1.25 -1.23 -4.05
C ILE A 159 -0.15 -0.68 -3.12
N GLY A 160 0.52 0.41 -3.49
CA GLY A 160 1.63 0.91 -2.69
C GLY A 160 1.21 1.52 -1.35
N GLU A 161 0.09 2.22 -1.29
CA GLU A 161 -0.36 2.90 -0.07
C GLU A 161 -1.46 2.14 0.67
N ILE A 162 -2.36 1.49 -0.06
CA ILE A 162 -3.50 0.76 0.52
C ILE A 162 -3.04 -0.35 1.49
N THR A 163 -1.87 -0.91 1.28
CA THR A 163 -1.34 -2.02 2.07
C THR A 163 -1.10 -1.67 3.54
N SER A 164 -0.91 -0.39 3.86
CA SER A 164 -0.71 0.11 5.23
C SER A 164 -2.01 0.48 5.97
N ILE A 165 -3.13 0.65 5.27
CA ILE A 165 -4.34 1.24 5.85
C ILE A 165 -4.99 0.36 6.94
N PRO A 166 -5.23 -0.94 6.75
CA PRO A 166 -5.95 -1.76 7.75
C PRO A 166 -5.08 -2.21 8.93
N THR A 167 -3.76 -2.03 8.90
CA THR A 167 -2.84 -2.61 9.88
C THR A 167 -3.04 -2.02 11.28
N ALA A 168 -3.03 -0.71 11.42
CA ALA A 168 -3.18 -0.07 12.73
C ALA A 168 -4.53 -0.39 13.40
N PRO A 169 -5.68 -0.34 12.72
CA PRO A 169 -6.94 -0.77 13.32
C PRO A 169 -6.98 -2.26 13.64
N ALA A 170 -6.38 -3.15 12.84
CA ALA A 170 -6.30 -4.57 13.16
C ALA A 170 -5.49 -4.83 14.44
N ILE A 171 -4.37 -4.13 14.62
CA ILE A 171 -3.55 -4.20 15.82
C ILE A 171 -4.31 -3.65 17.05
N ALA A 172 -5.00 -2.53 16.89
CA ALA A 172 -5.77 -1.94 17.99
C ALA A 172 -6.91 -2.85 18.46
N ASP A 173 -7.63 -3.51 17.53
CA ASP A 173 -8.66 -4.50 17.86
C ASP A 173 -8.07 -5.75 18.51
N ALA A 174 -6.94 -6.24 18.04
CA ALA A 174 -6.25 -7.39 18.62
C ALA A 174 -5.84 -7.13 20.08
N TYR A 175 -5.28 -5.96 20.39
CA TYR A 175 -4.96 -5.58 21.77
C TYR A 175 -6.21 -5.38 22.63
N PHE A 176 -7.29 -4.83 22.05
CA PHE A 176 -8.55 -4.74 22.80
C PHE A 176 -9.10 -6.12 23.16
N ARG A 177 -8.97 -7.11 22.28
CA ARG A 177 -9.35 -8.50 22.60
C ARG A 177 -8.43 -9.16 23.60
N TYR A 178 -7.15 -8.80 23.60
CA TYR A 178 -6.13 -9.35 24.47
C TYR A 178 -6.30 -8.91 25.93
N ASP A 179 -6.53 -7.60 26.17
CA ASP A 179 -6.52 -7.04 27.53
C ASP A 179 -7.78 -6.24 27.92
N GLY A 180 -8.76 -6.14 27.02
CA GLY A 180 -10.02 -5.41 27.25
C GLY A 180 -9.89 -3.89 27.24
N LYS A 181 -8.70 -3.32 26.99
CA LYS A 181 -8.47 -1.89 27.04
C LYS A 181 -8.63 -1.25 25.66
N ARG A 182 -9.59 -0.35 25.54
CA ARG A 182 -9.75 0.47 24.33
C ARG A 182 -8.70 1.58 24.29
N ARG A 183 -7.94 1.61 23.21
CA ARG A 183 -6.93 2.63 22.94
C ARG A 183 -7.38 3.50 21.78
N CYS A 184 -7.31 4.83 21.95
CA CYS A 184 -7.84 5.81 20.98
C CYS A 184 -6.76 6.77 20.46
N SER A 185 -5.51 6.50 20.73
CA SER A 185 -4.36 7.28 20.27
C SER A 185 -3.25 6.38 19.76
N LEU A 186 -2.43 6.89 18.86
CA LEU A 186 -1.25 6.23 18.32
C LEU A 186 0.01 7.02 18.71
N PRO A 187 1.14 6.34 18.93
CA PRO A 187 1.28 4.89 19.06
C PRO A 187 0.51 4.34 20.28
N LEU A 188 0.06 3.06 20.18
CA LEU A 188 -0.73 2.41 21.23
C LEU A 188 0.09 2.30 22.53
N GLU A 189 -0.46 2.81 23.63
CA GLU A 189 0.19 2.75 24.94
C GLU A 189 -0.13 1.44 25.69
N GLY A 190 0.77 1.05 26.62
CA GLY A 190 0.59 -0.14 27.44
C GLY A 190 0.68 -1.47 26.68
N THR A 191 1.48 -1.50 25.63
CA THR A 191 1.87 -2.71 24.90
C THR A 191 3.34 -3.04 25.16
N PRO A 192 3.82 -4.26 24.89
CA PRO A 192 5.25 -4.59 25.00
C PRO A 192 6.17 -3.72 24.13
N TYR A 193 5.60 -3.05 23.12
CA TYR A 193 6.32 -2.15 22.21
C TYR A 193 6.34 -0.70 22.70
N SER A 194 5.53 -0.38 23.71
CA SER A 194 5.42 1.00 24.20
C SER A 194 6.75 1.47 24.77
N ARG A 195 7.19 2.64 24.34
CA ARG A 195 8.39 3.26 24.92
C ARG A 195 8.10 3.71 26.34
N VAL A 196 9.01 3.39 27.25
CA VAL A 196 8.98 4.01 28.58
C VAL A 196 9.24 5.49 28.38
N LYS A 197 8.25 6.33 28.62
CA LYS A 197 8.44 7.79 28.63
C LYS A 197 9.43 8.09 29.77
N LYS A 198 10.63 8.52 29.42
CA LYS A 198 11.63 9.02 30.37
C LYS A 198 11.29 10.44 30.77
#